data_67107bbe5d560bbcde7bdb13eecb5ce1
#
_entry.id   67107bbe5d560bbcde7bdb13eecb5ce1
#
_cell.length_a   1.000
_cell.length_b   1.000
_cell.length_c   1.000
_cell.angle_alpha   90.00
_cell.angle_beta   90.00
_cell.angle_gamma   90.00
#
_symmetry.space_group_name_H-M   'P 1'
#
loop_
_entity.id
_entity.type
_entity.pdbx_description
1 polymer ?
#
loop_
_entity_poly.entity_id
_entity_poly.type
_entity_poly.pdbx_seq_one_letter_code
_entity_poly.pdbx_strand_id
1 'polypeptide(L)'
;MRNSFILIFSISILLASCFDPSKPNFQYFPDMYESLAYETYAESEAFSNGIEAQLPPEGSIARGWEPYDYEDSNEGYELAKAQLLSPLEVNDYNRSQGKELYQIYCSVCHGDKGDGMGILAQREKFLGIPAYIDREITPGSIYHILMYGINAMGSHAGQVNEEERWQIAQYVMELREEQKNN
;
A
#
# COMPACT_ATOMS: atom_id res chain seq x y z
N MET A 1 -40.03 27.33 -44.42
CA MET A 1 -39.41 28.11 -43.34
C MET A 1 -39.83 27.60 -41.92
N ARG A 2 -41.13 27.45 -41.62
CA ARG A 2 -41.59 26.98 -40.30
C ARG A 2 -41.02 25.57 -39.89
N ASN A 3 -41.01 24.64 -40.84
CA ASN A 3 -40.48 23.28 -40.56
C ASN A 3 -38.95 23.23 -40.36
N SER A 4 -38.22 24.12 -41.06
CA SER A 4 -36.77 24.24 -40.89
C SER A 4 -36.39 24.82 -39.50
N PHE A 5 -37.20 25.75 -38.98
CA PHE A 5 -37.02 26.29 -37.65
C PHE A 5 -37.23 25.23 -36.58
N ILE A 6 -38.27 24.39 -36.74
CA ILE A 6 -38.57 23.31 -35.80
C ILE A 6 -37.42 22.30 -35.82
N LEU A 7 -36.89 21.95 -36.99
CA LEU A 7 -35.77 21.00 -37.13
C LEU A 7 -34.49 21.54 -36.45
N ILE A 8 -34.16 22.81 -36.69
CA ILE A 8 -32.99 23.45 -36.07
C ILE A 8 -33.12 23.51 -34.56
N PHE A 9 -34.32 23.87 -34.03
CA PHE A 9 -34.59 23.91 -32.63
C PHE A 9 -34.49 22.54 -31.96
N SER A 10 -35.02 21.48 -32.62
CA SER A 10 -34.88 20.10 -32.09
C SER A 10 -33.42 19.64 -32.09
N ILE A 11 -32.62 19.93 -33.12
CA ILE A 11 -31.20 19.61 -33.16
C ILE A 11 -30.43 20.36 -32.05
N SER A 12 -30.78 21.67 -31.82
CA SER A 12 -30.14 22.44 -30.74
C SER A 12 -30.41 21.87 -29.36
N ILE A 13 -31.59 21.34 -29.10
CA ILE A 13 -31.94 20.69 -27.83
C ILE A 13 -31.12 19.38 -27.66
N LEU A 14 -30.96 18.60 -28.72
CA LEU A 14 -30.16 17.35 -28.69
C LEU A 14 -28.67 17.63 -28.46
N LEU A 15 -28.16 18.75 -28.94
CA LEU A 15 -26.76 19.16 -28.75
C LEU A 15 -26.50 19.80 -27.37
N ALA A 16 -27.54 20.25 -26.68
CA ALA A 16 -27.41 20.85 -25.34
C ALA A 16 -27.27 19.82 -24.20
N SER A 17 -27.31 18.53 -24.50
CA SER A 17 -27.11 17.45 -23.53
C SER A 17 -25.61 17.26 -23.22
N CYS A 18 -24.95 18.32 -22.76
CA CYS A 18 -23.61 18.21 -22.22
C CYS A 18 -23.68 17.56 -20.83
N PHE A 19 -23.28 16.31 -20.74
CA PHE A 19 -23.12 15.58 -19.49
C PHE A 19 -21.66 15.71 -19.03
N ASP A 20 -21.45 16.19 -17.81
CA ASP A 20 -20.15 16.20 -17.16
C ASP A 20 -20.00 14.91 -16.34
N PRO A 21 -19.19 13.93 -16.79
CA PRO A 21 -19.06 12.66 -16.08
C PRO A 21 -18.33 12.78 -14.74
N SER A 22 -17.73 13.93 -14.45
CA SER A 22 -17.07 14.19 -13.18
C SER A 22 -18.04 14.67 -12.09
N LYS A 23 -19.29 14.99 -12.46
CA LYS A 23 -20.32 15.45 -11.55
C LYS A 23 -21.52 14.51 -11.53
N PRO A 24 -22.11 14.32 -10.34
CA PRO A 24 -23.34 13.55 -10.23
C PRO A 24 -24.49 14.19 -11.03
N ASN A 25 -25.35 13.37 -11.60
CA ASN A 25 -26.57 13.82 -12.27
C ASN A 25 -27.56 14.41 -11.27
N PHE A 26 -28.40 15.34 -11.75
CA PHE A 26 -29.54 15.79 -10.97
C PHE A 26 -30.49 14.63 -10.69
N GLN A 27 -30.85 14.47 -9.44
CA GLN A 27 -31.80 13.45 -9.00
C GLN A 27 -33.07 14.14 -8.43
N TYR A 28 -34.20 13.51 -8.67
CA TYR A 28 -35.43 13.91 -8.02
C TYR A 28 -35.48 13.34 -6.60
N PHE A 29 -35.57 14.17 -5.57
CA PHE A 29 -35.39 13.84 -4.16
C PHE A 29 -34.02 13.18 -3.87
N PRO A 30 -32.94 13.95 -3.90
CA PRO A 30 -31.57 13.42 -3.70
C PRO A 30 -31.24 13.17 -2.22
N ASP A 31 -32.22 12.68 -1.45
CA ASP A 31 -32.06 12.39 -0.03
C ASP A 31 -30.80 11.56 0.23
N MET A 32 -29.95 12.01 1.16
CA MET A 32 -28.67 11.41 1.56
C MET A 32 -27.66 11.23 0.42
N TYR A 33 -27.84 11.92 -0.71
CA TYR A 33 -26.87 11.92 -1.80
C TYR A 33 -25.55 12.60 -1.36
N GLU A 34 -25.67 13.68 -0.61
CA GLU A 34 -24.57 14.32 0.08
C GLU A 34 -24.69 14.06 1.58
N SER A 35 -23.64 13.52 2.15
CA SER A 35 -23.58 13.30 3.60
C SER A 35 -23.58 14.64 4.33
N LEU A 36 -24.44 14.78 5.35
CA LEU A 36 -24.38 15.92 6.28
C LEU A 36 -23.23 15.75 7.29
N ALA A 37 -22.78 14.52 7.52
CA ALA A 37 -21.62 14.25 8.34
C ALA A 37 -20.34 14.44 7.52
N TYR A 38 -19.31 14.97 8.16
CA TYR A 38 -17.99 15.06 7.53
C TYR A 38 -17.41 13.67 7.25
N GLU A 39 -16.84 13.52 6.07
CA GLU A 39 -16.03 12.34 5.72
C GLU A 39 -14.58 12.58 6.11
N THR A 40 -13.80 11.50 6.28
CA THR A 40 -12.46 11.54 6.88
C THR A 40 -11.50 12.57 6.27
N TYR A 41 -11.62 12.86 4.97
CA TYR A 41 -10.77 13.83 4.26
C TYR A 41 -11.58 14.98 3.65
N ALA A 42 -12.82 15.20 4.14
CA ALA A 42 -13.65 16.29 3.67
C ALA A 42 -13.10 17.65 4.09
N GLU A 43 -13.50 18.67 3.35
CA GLU A 43 -13.29 20.06 3.77
C GLU A 43 -14.11 20.36 5.04
N SER A 44 -13.53 21.10 5.99
CA SER A 44 -14.16 21.44 7.24
C SER A 44 -13.83 22.88 7.64
N GLU A 45 -14.88 23.66 7.90
CA GLU A 45 -14.73 25.03 8.44
C GLU A 45 -14.42 25.05 9.94
N ALA A 46 -14.56 23.90 10.63
CA ALA A 46 -14.30 23.78 12.06
C ALA A 46 -12.83 23.88 12.42
N PHE A 47 -11.92 23.57 11.47
CA PHE A 47 -10.49 23.55 11.70
C PHE A 47 -9.77 24.61 10.87
N SER A 48 -8.73 25.20 11.45
CA SER A 48 -7.94 26.27 10.82
C SER A 48 -7.20 25.85 9.55
N ASN A 49 -6.93 24.55 9.37
CA ASN A 49 -6.31 23.96 8.17
C ASN A 49 -7.35 23.60 7.08
N GLY A 50 -8.64 23.80 7.34
CA GLY A 50 -9.71 23.59 6.37
C GLY A 50 -10.05 22.12 6.07
N ILE A 51 -9.53 21.14 6.82
CA ILE A 51 -9.75 19.72 6.59
C ILE A 51 -10.20 19.00 7.86
N GLU A 52 -11.04 17.97 7.70
CA GLU A 52 -11.56 17.17 8.81
C GLU A 52 -10.48 16.26 9.41
N ALA A 53 -9.61 15.70 8.57
CA ALA A 53 -8.52 14.85 9.01
C ALA A 53 -7.46 15.67 9.74
N GLN A 54 -7.41 15.52 11.05
CA GLN A 54 -6.43 16.19 11.90
C GLN A 54 -5.28 15.24 12.24
N LEU A 55 -4.08 15.79 12.32
CA LEU A 55 -2.96 15.04 12.86
C LEU A 55 -3.19 14.80 14.36
N PRO A 56 -2.83 13.62 14.88
CA PRO A 56 -2.89 13.38 16.31
C PRO A 56 -1.95 14.36 17.06
N PRO A 57 -2.22 14.66 18.34
CA PRO A 57 -1.29 15.47 19.14
C PRO A 57 0.13 14.89 19.14
N GLU A 58 1.11 15.78 19.19
CA GLU A 58 2.52 15.36 19.25
C GLU A 58 2.76 14.40 20.43
N GLY A 59 3.52 13.34 20.17
CA GLY A 59 3.80 12.29 21.16
C GLY A 59 2.69 11.25 21.32
N SER A 60 1.60 11.33 20.54
CA SER A 60 0.55 10.31 20.54
C SER A 60 1.03 9.03 19.85
N ILE A 61 0.72 7.89 20.46
CA ILE A 61 0.94 6.57 19.87
C ILE A 61 -0.43 5.95 19.58
N ALA A 62 -0.65 5.50 18.37
CA ALA A 62 -1.89 4.86 17.96
C ALA A 62 -2.08 3.55 18.78
N ARG A 63 -3.32 3.27 19.18
CA ARG A 63 -3.62 2.03 19.90
C ARG A 63 -3.33 0.82 18.99
N GLY A 64 -2.57 -0.15 19.54
CA GLY A 64 -2.17 -1.35 18.79
C GLY A 64 -0.98 -1.15 17.85
N TRP A 65 -0.33 0.00 17.91
CA TRP A 65 0.92 0.26 17.24
C TRP A 65 2.05 0.33 18.26
N GLU A 66 3.12 -0.41 18.04
CA GLU A 66 4.33 -0.36 18.86
C GLU A 66 5.39 0.50 18.17
N PRO A 67 6.03 1.41 18.93
CA PRO A 67 7.14 2.21 18.38
C PRO A 67 8.27 1.30 17.89
N TYR A 68 8.86 1.67 16.77
CA TYR A 68 10.00 0.98 16.19
C TYR A 68 11.28 1.79 16.48
N ASP A 69 12.20 1.21 17.26
CA ASP A 69 13.32 1.92 17.85
C ASP A 69 14.50 2.17 16.90
N TYR A 70 14.44 1.68 15.66
CA TYR A 70 15.49 1.87 14.66
C TYR A 70 15.10 2.99 13.69
N GLU A 71 16.00 3.95 13.49
CA GLU A 71 15.76 5.10 12.62
C GLU A 71 15.72 4.71 11.15
N ASP A 72 15.00 5.49 10.33
CA ASP A 72 15.02 5.39 8.86
C ASP A 72 16.35 5.94 8.31
N SER A 73 17.40 5.16 8.48
CA SER A 73 18.77 5.50 8.06
C SER A 73 19.56 4.23 7.71
N ASN A 74 20.70 4.40 7.03
CA ASN A 74 21.61 3.29 6.78
C ASN A 74 22.14 2.68 8.07
N GLU A 75 22.42 3.50 9.06
CA GLU A 75 22.88 3.10 10.38
C GLU A 75 21.79 2.29 11.10
N GLY A 76 20.53 2.75 11.04
CA GLY A 76 19.37 2.04 11.58
C GLY A 76 19.16 0.68 10.91
N TYR A 77 19.32 0.62 9.58
CA TYR A 77 19.26 -0.65 8.84
C TYR A 77 20.35 -1.64 9.30
N GLU A 78 21.61 -1.21 9.41
CA GLU A 78 22.70 -2.09 9.84
C GLU A 78 22.54 -2.53 11.31
N LEU A 79 22.03 -1.66 12.19
CA LEU A 79 21.69 -2.02 13.56
C LEU A 79 20.55 -3.05 13.61
N ALA A 80 19.47 -2.82 12.88
CA ALA A 80 18.35 -3.78 12.79
C ALA A 80 18.82 -5.13 12.21
N LYS A 81 19.65 -5.11 11.17
CA LYS A 81 20.26 -6.33 10.58
C LYS A 81 21.06 -7.11 11.60
N ALA A 82 21.80 -6.43 12.47
CA ALA A 82 22.69 -7.07 13.44
C ALA A 82 21.99 -7.52 14.73
N GLN A 83 20.99 -6.81 15.19
CA GLN A 83 20.46 -6.94 16.56
C GLN A 83 18.99 -7.32 16.63
N LEU A 84 18.18 -6.95 15.62
CA LEU A 84 16.75 -7.15 15.67
C LEU A 84 16.40 -8.60 15.35
N LEU A 85 15.81 -9.29 16.33
CA LEU A 85 15.39 -10.67 16.24
C LEU A 85 13.87 -10.77 16.18
N SER A 86 13.36 -11.76 15.44
CA SER A 86 11.92 -12.03 15.39
C SER A 86 11.43 -12.49 16.77
N PRO A 87 10.37 -11.87 17.31
CA PRO A 87 9.73 -12.32 18.52
C PRO A 87 8.80 -13.52 18.28
N LEU A 88 8.49 -13.83 17.02
CA LEU A 88 7.55 -14.90 16.68
C LEU A 88 8.22 -16.27 16.69
N GLU A 89 7.49 -17.25 17.20
CA GLU A 89 7.86 -18.64 17.09
C GLU A 89 7.79 -19.13 15.64
N VAL A 90 8.72 -20.01 15.26
CA VAL A 90 8.68 -20.70 13.96
C VAL A 90 7.71 -21.86 14.08
N ASN A 91 6.52 -21.71 13.51
CA ASN A 91 5.48 -22.74 13.49
C ASN A 91 4.71 -22.72 12.15
N ASP A 92 3.89 -23.74 11.91
CA ASP A 92 3.17 -23.89 10.64
C ASP A 92 2.15 -22.77 10.40
N TYR A 93 1.59 -22.19 11.45
CA TYR A 93 0.64 -21.07 11.33
C TYR A 93 1.37 -19.82 10.82
N ASN A 94 2.43 -19.39 11.49
CA ASN A 94 3.19 -18.19 11.09
C ASN A 94 3.79 -18.36 9.68
N ARG A 95 4.25 -19.57 9.37
CA ARG A 95 4.75 -19.91 8.03
C ARG A 95 3.66 -19.78 6.97
N SER A 96 2.46 -20.31 7.21
CA SER A 96 1.37 -20.25 6.23
C SER A 96 0.87 -18.83 6.01
N GLN A 97 0.76 -18.05 7.09
CA GLN A 97 0.41 -16.63 7.01
C GLN A 97 1.48 -15.83 6.27
N GLY A 98 2.75 -16.00 6.60
CA GLY A 98 3.87 -15.35 5.91
C GLY A 98 3.89 -15.66 4.42
N LYS A 99 3.61 -16.90 4.04
CA LYS A 99 3.49 -17.32 2.63
C LYS A 99 2.33 -16.61 1.92
N GLU A 100 1.15 -16.57 2.53
CA GLU A 100 -0.04 -15.92 1.95
C GLU A 100 0.21 -14.42 1.75
N LEU A 101 0.70 -13.74 2.78
CA LEU A 101 1.05 -12.32 2.73
C LEU A 101 2.13 -12.03 1.70
N TYR A 102 3.16 -12.88 1.62
CA TYR A 102 4.20 -12.77 0.60
C TYR A 102 3.63 -12.87 -0.82
N GLN A 103 2.72 -13.80 -1.07
CA GLN A 103 2.08 -13.94 -2.36
C GLN A 103 1.25 -12.71 -2.75
N ILE A 104 0.60 -12.06 -1.77
CA ILE A 104 -0.21 -10.87 -2.00
C ILE A 104 0.66 -9.64 -2.29
N TYR A 105 1.69 -9.40 -1.47
CA TYR A 105 2.41 -8.12 -1.48
C TYR A 105 3.78 -8.16 -2.14
N CYS A 106 4.45 -9.31 -2.17
CA CYS A 106 5.88 -9.41 -2.49
C CYS A 106 6.16 -10.13 -3.80
N SER A 107 5.45 -11.24 -4.09
CA SER A 107 5.74 -12.12 -5.23
C SER A 107 5.60 -11.41 -6.57
N VAL A 108 4.76 -10.40 -6.66
CA VAL A 108 4.55 -9.60 -7.89
C VAL A 108 5.86 -8.97 -8.40
N CYS A 109 6.78 -8.63 -7.51
CA CYS A 109 8.12 -8.13 -7.82
C CYS A 109 9.19 -9.20 -7.64
N HIS A 110 9.20 -9.89 -6.48
CA HIS A 110 10.28 -10.79 -6.08
C HIS A 110 10.18 -12.23 -6.63
N GLY A 111 9.04 -12.58 -7.26
CA GLY A 111 8.76 -13.94 -7.74
C GLY A 111 8.33 -14.89 -6.61
N ASP A 112 7.68 -15.99 -6.96
CA ASP A 112 7.16 -16.95 -5.97
C ASP A 112 8.28 -17.67 -5.22
N LYS A 113 9.49 -17.69 -5.79
CA LYS A 113 10.69 -18.32 -5.22
C LYS A 113 11.69 -17.31 -4.65
N GLY A 114 11.36 -16.02 -4.69
CA GLY A 114 12.28 -14.97 -4.25
C GLY A 114 13.48 -14.73 -5.17
N ASP A 115 13.38 -15.18 -6.42
CA ASP A 115 14.42 -15.12 -7.45
C ASP A 115 14.52 -13.77 -8.19
N GLY A 116 13.70 -12.80 -7.79
CA GLY A 116 13.62 -11.48 -8.44
C GLY A 116 12.87 -11.48 -9.77
N MET A 117 12.22 -12.59 -10.14
CA MET A 117 11.54 -12.78 -11.43
C MET A 117 10.02 -12.73 -11.29
N GLY A 118 9.51 -11.81 -10.48
CA GLY A 118 8.08 -11.53 -10.39
C GLY A 118 7.52 -10.97 -11.71
N ILE A 119 6.19 -10.95 -11.82
CA ILE A 119 5.51 -10.55 -13.07
C ILE A 119 5.88 -9.13 -13.51
N LEU A 120 6.16 -8.21 -12.58
CA LEU A 120 6.58 -6.84 -12.92
C LEU A 120 8.02 -6.79 -13.42
N ALA A 121 8.92 -7.66 -12.92
CA ALA A 121 10.26 -7.80 -13.45
C ALA A 121 10.24 -8.41 -14.86
N GLN A 122 9.47 -9.49 -15.06
CA GLN A 122 9.30 -10.13 -16.37
C GLN A 122 8.72 -9.20 -17.43
N ARG A 123 7.88 -8.26 -17.03
CA ARG A 123 7.28 -7.24 -17.92
C ARG A 123 8.13 -5.97 -18.04
N GLU A 124 9.37 -5.99 -17.53
CA GLU A 124 10.30 -4.85 -17.56
C GLU A 124 9.74 -3.56 -16.94
N LYS A 125 8.79 -3.69 -15.99
CA LYS A 125 8.23 -2.54 -15.26
C LYS A 125 9.11 -2.14 -14.07
N PHE A 126 9.78 -3.13 -13.46
CA PHE A 126 10.80 -2.94 -12.42
C PHE A 126 12.01 -3.80 -12.78
N LEU A 127 13.18 -3.17 -12.85
CA LEU A 127 14.43 -3.85 -13.19
C LEU A 127 15.34 -3.91 -11.96
N GLY A 128 16.20 -4.92 -11.94
CA GLY A 128 17.25 -5.04 -10.93
C GLY A 128 16.76 -5.50 -9.56
N ILE A 129 15.64 -6.23 -9.50
CA ILE A 129 15.19 -6.87 -8.28
C ILE A 129 16.10 -8.06 -8.01
N PRO A 130 16.86 -8.06 -6.89
CA PRO A 130 17.82 -9.13 -6.62
C PRO A 130 17.11 -10.41 -6.15
N ALA A 131 17.68 -11.57 -6.46
CA ALA A 131 17.32 -12.78 -5.76
C ALA A 131 17.76 -12.71 -4.29
N TYR A 132 17.01 -13.35 -3.40
CA TYR A 132 17.33 -13.30 -1.97
C TYR A 132 18.66 -13.96 -1.63
N ILE A 133 19.08 -14.96 -2.41
CA ILE A 133 20.39 -15.61 -2.23
C ILE A 133 21.57 -14.66 -2.46
N ASP A 134 21.40 -13.66 -3.33
CA ASP A 134 22.45 -12.70 -3.69
C ASP A 134 22.64 -11.61 -2.63
N ARG A 135 21.87 -11.66 -1.55
CA ARG A 135 21.89 -10.65 -0.49
C ARG A 135 22.15 -11.26 0.88
N GLU A 136 22.92 -10.54 1.67
CA GLU A 136 23.09 -10.83 3.08
C GLU A 136 21.94 -10.21 3.87
N ILE A 137 20.82 -10.92 3.96
CA ILE A 137 19.63 -10.51 4.69
C ILE A 137 19.46 -11.30 5.99
N THR A 138 18.86 -10.66 6.97
CA THR A 138 18.46 -11.23 8.25
C THR A 138 16.99 -10.93 8.51
N PRO A 139 16.29 -11.62 9.42
CA PRO A 139 14.92 -11.26 9.75
C PRO A 139 14.77 -9.79 10.12
N GLY A 140 15.71 -9.24 10.89
CA GLY A 140 15.70 -7.82 11.29
C GLY A 140 15.89 -6.86 10.12
N SER A 141 16.78 -7.16 9.16
CA SER A 141 16.95 -6.32 7.98
C SER A 141 15.72 -6.34 7.08
N ILE A 142 15.05 -7.50 6.95
CA ILE A 142 13.81 -7.63 6.17
C ILE A 142 12.69 -6.81 6.84
N TYR A 143 12.55 -6.94 8.16
CA TYR A 143 11.57 -6.17 8.92
C TYR A 143 11.78 -4.65 8.75
N HIS A 144 13.03 -4.18 8.87
CA HIS A 144 13.38 -2.77 8.67
C HIS A 144 13.02 -2.28 7.26
N ILE A 145 13.30 -3.10 6.22
CA ILE A 145 12.90 -2.78 4.84
C ILE A 145 11.37 -2.71 4.69
N LEU A 146 10.64 -3.63 5.31
CA LEU A 146 9.17 -3.60 5.30
C LEU A 146 8.63 -2.36 6.02
N MET A 147 9.34 -1.88 7.04
CA MET A 147 8.96 -0.68 7.79
C MET A 147 9.16 0.60 6.98
N TYR A 148 10.30 0.79 6.36
CA TYR A 148 10.69 2.06 5.73
C TYR A 148 10.80 2.01 4.20
N GLY A 149 11.00 0.82 3.65
CA GLY A 149 11.37 0.65 2.24
C GLY A 149 12.87 0.67 2.02
N ILE A 150 13.29 0.47 0.79
CA ILE A 150 14.68 0.61 0.34
C ILE A 150 14.72 0.88 -1.16
N ASN A 151 15.46 1.89 -1.60
CA ASN A 151 15.57 2.28 -3.00
C ASN A 151 14.19 2.48 -3.67
N ALA A 152 13.85 1.62 -4.66
CA ALA A 152 12.56 1.66 -5.34
C ALA A 152 11.44 0.90 -4.61
N MET A 153 11.76 0.14 -3.58
CA MET A 153 10.79 -0.59 -2.76
C MET A 153 10.23 0.35 -1.69
N GLY A 154 8.93 0.66 -1.77
CA GLY A 154 8.25 1.49 -0.77
C GLY A 154 8.02 0.76 0.56
N SER A 155 7.72 1.53 1.61
CA SER A 155 7.29 1.00 2.90
C SER A 155 6.00 0.17 2.77
N HIS A 156 5.92 -0.91 3.51
CA HIS A 156 4.73 -1.76 3.64
C HIS A 156 4.06 -1.62 5.02
N ALA A 157 4.56 -0.71 5.87
CA ALA A 157 4.05 -0.53 7.23
C ALA A 157 2.56 -0.14 7.30
N GLY A 158 2.05 0.49 6.24
CA GLY A 158 0.63 0.84 6.15
C GLY A 158 -0.29 -0.30 5.65
N GLN A 159 0.28 -1.37 5.09
CA GLN A 159 -0.48 -2.50 4.51
C GLN A 159 -0.43 -3.74 5.40
N VAL A 160 0.68 -3.97 6.09
CA VAL A 160 0.91 -5.13 6.95
C VAL A 160 1.26 -4.68 8.36
N ASN A 161 0.63 -5.30 9.35
CA ASN A 161 0.88 -5.01 10.76
C ASN A 161 2.22 -5.60 11.22
N GLU A 162 2.55 -5.41 12.49
CA GLU A 162 3.84 -5.82 13.06
C GLU A 162 4.04 -7.33 13.00
N GLU A 163 3.06 -8.11 13.44
CA GLU A 163 3.11 -9.57 13.41
C GLU A 163 3.25 -10.09 11.97
N GLU A 164 2.47 -9.53 11.05
CA GLU A 164 2.51 -9.88 9.63
C GLU A 164 3.86 -9.57 8.99
N ARG A 165 4.53 -8.46 9.35
CA ARG A 165 5.89 -8.17 8.89
C ARG A 165 6.88 -9.26 9.33
N TRP A 166 6.76 -9.74 10.58
CA TRP A 166 7.60 -10.84 11.05
C TRP A 166 7.30 -12.17 10.37
N GLN A 167 6.04 -12.47 10.12
CA GLN A 167 5.63 -13.66 9.36
C GLN A 167 6.19 -13.64 7.94
N ILE A 168 6.12 -12.49 7.26
CA ILE A 168 6.76 -12.31 5.94
C ILE A 168 8.28 -12.49 6.04
N ALA A 169 8.92 -11.88 7.02
CA ALA A 169 10.36 -11.99 7.20
C ALA A 169 10.82 -13.46 7.41
N GLN A 170 10.10 -14.24 8.20
CA GLN A 170 10.35 -15.67 8.38
C GLN A 170 10.22 -16.43 7.06
N TYR A 171 9.18 -16.18 6.29
CA TYR A 171 8.96 -16.85 5.00
C TYR A 171 10.03 -16.46 3.96
N VAL A 172 10.46 -15.21 3.91
CA VAL A 172 11.55 -14.77 3.03
C VAL A 172 12.86 -15.48 3.38
N MET A 173 13.15 -15.67 4.67
CA MET A 173 14.33 -16.45 5.09
C MET A 173 14.24 -17.92 4.66
N GLU A 174 13.04 -18.51 4.70
CA GLU A 174 12.83 -19.87 4.19
C GLU A 174 13.11 -19.95 2.68
N LEU A 175 12.54 -19.05 1.88
CA LEU A 175 12.80 -18.98 0.44
C LEU A 175 14.29 -18.84 0.14
N ARG A 176 15.01 -18.04 0.92
CA ARG A 176 16.45 -17.88 0.78
C ARG A 176 17.21 -19.19 1.06
N GLU A 177 16.83 -19.93 2.09
CA GLU A 177 17.44 -21.23 2.39
C GLU A 177 17.10 -22.28 1.32
N GLU A 178 15.88 -22.28 0.78
CA GLU A 178 15.52 -23.14 -0.35
C GLU A 178 16.37 -22.87 -1.60
N GLN A 179 16.67 -21.58 -1.87
CA GLN A 179 17.56 -21.19 -2.99
C GLN A 179 19.00 -21.68 -2.80
N LYS A 180 19.51 -21.80 -1.58
CA LYS A 180 20.86 -22.33 -1.30
C LYS A 180 20.95 -23.84 -1.53
N ASN A 181 19.84 -24.56 -1.41
CA ASN A 181 19.79 -26.01 -1.45
C ASN A 181 19.47 -26.55 -2.86
N ASN A 182 19.15 -25.66 -3.82
CA ASN A 182 18.87 -25.97 -5.22
C ASN A 182 20.06 -25.58 -6.13
#